data_16db4ef79392163b4336ce2cf0cb4c3d
#
_entry.id   16db4ef79392163b4336ce2cf0cb4c3d
#
_cell.length_a   1.000
_cell.length_b   1.000
_cell.length_c   1.000
_cell.angle_alpha   90.00
_cell.angle_beta   90.00
_cell.angle_gamma   90.00
#
_symmetry.space_group_name_H-M   'P 1'
#
loop_
_entity.id
_entity.type
_entity.pdbx_description
1 polymer ?
#
loop_
_entity_poly.entity_id
_entity_poly.type
_entity_poly.pdbx_seq_one_letter_code
_entity_poly.pdbx_strand_id
1 'polypeptide(L)'
;WFIPILGLFISSFRPRDYVLTTGWWTAFTKNRIFTLDNYRQVLGGTKYTFVDALGNTVRSSGDNLSQAFINSFTVTIPSVIIPILIAAAAAYGFAWMVFPGRKFFFTSVVALLVVPLQIALIPILRDYQKIGLTGSYLGIWLAHTGFGLPLSIYLLYNYISTIPRSIFE
;
A
#
# COMPACT_ATOMS: atom_id res chain seq x y z
N TRP A 1 17.07 -12.18 -14.46
CA TRP A 1 15.74 -11.68 -14.09
C TRP A 1 15.43 -10.27 -14.63
N PHE A 2 16.44 -9.44 -14.91
CA PHE A 2 16.24 -8.06 -15.40
C PHE A 2 15.74 -7.98 -16.86
N ILE A 3 16.11 -8.91 -17.74
CA ILE A 3 15.78 -8.84 -19.17
C ILE A 3 14.28 -8.82 -19.46
N PRO A 4 13.44 -9.70 -18.86
CA PRO A 4 11.99 -9.65 -19.07
C PRO A 4 11.36 -8.35 -18.58
N ILE A 5 11.80 -7.84 -17.42
CA ILE A 5 11.29 -6.58 -16.85
C ILE A 5 11.65 -5.40 -17.75
N LEU A 6 12.88 -5.33 -18.24
CA LEU A 6 13.32 -4.32 -19.19
C LEU A 6 12.52 -4.41 -20.50
N GLY A 7 12.28 -5.61 -21.00
CA GLY A 7 11.47 -5.83 -22.20
C GLY A 7 10.04 -5.31 -22.04
N LEU A 8 9.38 -5.61 -20.92
CA LEU A 8 8.06 -5.09 -20.60
C LEU A 8 8.05 -3.56 -20.48
N PHE A 9 9.04 -2.99 -19.79
CA PHE A 9 9.18 -1.55 -19.63
C PHE A 9 9.32 -0.84 -20.99
N ILE A 10 10.21 -1.32 -21.87
CA ILE A 10 10.36 -0.75 -23.22
C ILE A 10 9.08 -0.93 -24.04
N SER A 11 8.45 -2.11 -23.98
CA SER A 11 7.21 -2.39 -24.70
C SER A 11 6.06 -1.50 -24.27
N SER A 12 6.01 -1.08 -22.99
CA SER A 12 4.94 -0.21 -22.48
C SER A 12 4.91 1.18 -23.14
N PHE A 13 6.03 1.63 -23.69
CA PHE A 13 6.13 2.89 -24.45
C PHE A 13 5.97 2.72 -25.96
N ARG A 14 5.67 1.52 -26.44
CA ARG A 14 5.55 1.27 -27.88
C ARG A 14 4.08 1.20 -28.31
N PRO A 15 3.76 1.66 -29.55
CA PRO A 15 2.44 1.47 -30.11
C PRO A 15 2.07 -0.02 -30.15
N ARG A 16 0.78 -0.32 -29.95
CA ARG A 16 0.24 -1.70 -29.88
C ARG A 16 0.67 -2.56 -31.06
N ASP A 17 0.60 -2.03 -32.28
CA ASP A 17 0.91 -2.78 -33.49
C ASP A 17 2.36 -3.26 -33.52
N TYR A 18 3.29 -2.44 -33.03
CA TYR A 18 4.70 -2.81 -32.93
C TYR A 18 4.98 -3.82 -31.82
N VAL A 19 4.22 -3.76 -30.73
CA VAL A 19 4.34 -4.75 -29.64
C VAL A 19 3.86 -6.13 -30.10
N LEU A 20 2.80 -6.18 -30.93
CA LEU A 20 2.22 -7.44 -31.42
C LEU A 20 3.03 -8.07 -32.56
N THR A 21 3.73 -7.28 -33.36
CA THR A 21 4.40 -7.75 -34.59
C THR A 21 5.91 -7.84 -34.49
N THR A 22 6.53 -7.19 -33.49
CA THR A 22 8.00 -7.11 -33.37
C THR A 22 8.45 -7.26 -31.92
N GLY A 23 9.69 -7.74 -31.71
CA GLY A 23 10.27 -7.84 -30.38
C GLY A 23 10.66 -6.47 -29.79
N TRP A 24 10.72 -6.33 -28.46
CA TRP A 24 11.06 -5.08 -27.77
C TRP A 24 12.46 -4.54 -28.14
N TRP A 25 13.40 -5.42 -28.52
CA TRP A 25 14.75 -5.03 -28.95
C TRP A 25 14.80 -4.23 -30.25
N THR A 26 13.75 -4.30 -31.08
CA THR A 26 13.65 -3.52 -32.31
C THR A 26 13.38 -2.04 -32.05
N ALA A 27 13.01 -1.66 -30.83
CA ALA A 27 12.88 -0.26 -30.41
C ALA A 27 14.18 0.54 -30.54
N PHE A 28 15.33 -0.12 -30.50
CA PHE A 28 16.63 0.54 -30.58
C PHE A 28 17.21 0.57 -32.03
N THR A 29 16.59 -0.14 -32.97
CA THR A 29 17.10 -0.29 -34.32
C THR A 29 16.25 0.44 -35.37
N LYS A 30 15.21 -0.23 -35.89
CA LYS A 30 14.41 0.28 -37.03
C LYS A 30 13.15 1.04 -36.62
N ASN A 31 12.57 0.72 -35.46
CA ASN A 31 11.25 1.21 -35.05
C ASN A 31 11.34 2.01 -33.76
N ARG A 32 12.00 3.17 -33.80
CA ARG A 32 12.18 4.09 -32.67
C ARG A 32 10.94 4.93 -32.37
N ILE A 33 9.76 4.34 -32.47
CA ILE A 33 8.52 5.06 -32.19
C ILE A 33 8.11 4.73 -30.75
N PHE A 34 8.08 5.79 -29.92
CA PHE A 34 7.62 5.73 -28.55
C PHE A 34 6.34 6.55 -28.40
N THR A 35 5.41 6.05 -27.59
CA THR A 35 4.14 6.71 -27.28
C THR A 35 3.80 6.57 -25.82
N LEU A 36 3.02 7.50 -25.29
CA LEU A 36 2.41 7.42 -23.96
C LEU A 36 0.94 6.99 -24.02
N ASP A 37 0.44 6.61 -25.20
CA ASP A 37 -0.99 6.30 -25.38
C ASP A 37 -1.43 5.10 -24.56
N ASN A 38 -0.58 4.09 -24.40
CA ASN A 38 -0.86 2.96 -23.50
C ASN A 38 -1.13 3.43 -22.06
N TYR A 39 -0.30 4.35 -21.55
CA TYR A 39 -0.48 4.90 -20.21
C TYR A 39 -1.72 5.80 -20.13
N ARG A 40 -1.98 6.63 -21.13
CA ARG A 40 -3.18 7.46 -21.20
C ARG A 40 -4.45 6.62 -21.18
N GLN A 41 -4.48 5.53 -21.95
CA GLN A 41 -5.61 4.63 -22.01
C GLN A 41 -5.85 3.93 -20.66
N VAL A 42 -4.80 3.40 -20.05
CA VAL A 42 -4.88 2.67 -18.78
C VAL A 42 -5.21 3.61 -17.61
N LEU A 43 -4.61 4.79 -17.57
CA LEU A 43 -4.85 5.75 -16.50
C LEU A 43 -6.17 6.51 -16.64
N GLY A 44 -6.62 6.77 -17.86
CA GLY A 44 -7.84 7.53 -18.14
C GLY A 44 -9.12 6.70 -18.23
N GLY A 45 -9.00 5.37 -18.27
CA GLY A 45 -10.11 4.46 -18.55
C GLY A 45 -10.54 4.52 -20.01
N THR A 46 -10.24 3.50 -20.79
CA THR A 46 -10.61 3.45 -22.22
C THR A 46 -12.08 3.10 -22.36
N LYS A 47 -12.83 3.95 -23.06
CA LYS A 47 -14.21 3.61 -23.48
C LYS A 47 -14.13 2.74 -24.72
N TYR A 48 -14.73 1.57 -24.68
CA TYR A 48 -14.84 0.68 -25.84
C TYR A 48 -16.28 0.24 -26.03
N THR A 49 -16.61 -0.01 -27.30
CA THR A 49 -17.91 -0.56 -27.69
C THR A 49 -17.70 -1.92 -28.30
N PHE A 50 -18.51 -2.87 -27.93
CA PHE A 50 -18.55 -4.20 -28.54
C PHE A 50 -20.01 -4.59 -28.80
N VAL A 51 -20.19 -5.50 -29.75
CA VAL A 51 -21.50 -6.08 -30.05
C VAL A 51 -21.61 -7.36 -29.22
N ASP A 52 -22.68 -7.50 -28.44
CA ASP A 52 -22.94 -8.70 -27.67
C ASP A 52 -23.43 -9.84 -28.57
N ALA A 53 -23.58 -11.02 -28.00
CA ALA A 53 -24.06 -12.20 -28.72
C ALA A 53 -25.51 -12.07 -29.29
N LEU A 54 -26.24 -11.06 -28.85
CA LEU A 54 -27.61 -10.74 -29.27
C LEU A 54 -27.65 -9.62 -30.32
N GLY A 55 -26.49 -9.11 -30.76
CA GLY A 55 -26.36 -8.03 -31.73
C GLY A 55 -26.54 -6.62 -31.19
N ASN A 56 -26.59 -6.45 -29.86
CA ASN A 56 -26.71 -5.14 -29.23
C ASN A 56 -25.34 -4.48 -29.08
N THR A 57 -25.26 -3.18 -29.34
CA THR A 57 -24.04 -2.41 -29.11
C THR A 57 -23.92 -2.06 -27.63
N VAL A 58 -23.00 -2.70 -26.91
CA VAL A 58 -22.71 -2.45 -25.50
C VAL A 58 -21.52 -1.50 -25.41
N ARG A 59 -21.72 -0.40 -24.67
CA ARG A 59 -20.64 0.52 -24.31
C ARG A 59 -20.09 0.14 -22.94
N SER A 60 -18.83 -0.16 -22.86
CA SER A 60 -18.13 -0.43 -21.61
C SER A 60 -16.96 0.52 -21.46
N SER A 61 -16.61 0.85 -20.23
CA SER A 61 -15.39 1.57 -19.91
C SER A 61 -14.42 0.64 -19.20
N GLY A 62 -13.18 0.67 -19.60
CA GLY A 62 -12.10 0.04 -18.85
C GLY A 62 -11.91 0.72 -17.49
N ASP A 63 -11.28 0.00 -16.58
CA ASP A 63 -10.99 0.52 -15.24
C ASP A 63 -10.07 1.75 -15.31
N ASN A 64 -10.42 2.76 -14.55
CA ASN A 64 -9.60 3.94 -14.38
C ASN A 64 -8.53 3.68 -13.32
N LEU A 65 -7.33 3.28 -13.76
CA LEU A 65 -6.23 2.98 -12.83
C LEU A 65 -5.72 4.21 -12.08
N SER A 66 -5.93 5.43 -12.58
CA SER A 66 -5.60 6.63 -11.80
C SER A 66 -6.37 6.67 -10.49
N GLN A 67 -7.67 6.34 -10.53
CA GLN A 67 -8.49 6.30 -9.31
C GLN A 67 -8.02 5.19 -8.36
N ALA A 68 -7.65 4.03 -8.92
CA ALA A 68 -7.10 2.93 -8.12
C ALA A 68 -5.78 3.31 -7.44
N PHE A 69 -4.88 4.02 -8.16
CA PHE A 69 -3.65 4.56 -7.58
C PHE A 69 -3.93 5.57 -6.47
N ILE A 70 -4.82 6.54 -6.69
CA ILE A 70 -5.19 7.52 -5.67
C ILE A 70 -5.75 6.83 -4.44
N ASN A 71 -6.64 5.86 -4.60
CA ASN A 71 -7.18 5.08 -3.49
C ASN A 71 -6.08 4.33 -2.73
N SER A 72 -5.14 3.69 -3.46
CA SER A 72 -4.01 2.99 -2.85
C SER A 72 -3.14 3.93 -2.02
N PHE A 73 -2.79 5.10 -2.55
CA PHE A 73 -2.04 6.12 -1.81
C PHE A 73 -2.81 6.63 -0.59
N THR A 74 -4.11 6.91 -0.76
CA THR A 74 -4.98 7.37 0.33
C THR A 74 -5.06 6.36 1.47
N VAL A 75 -5.07 5.08 1.17
CA VAL A 75 -5.04 4.02 2.19
C VAL A 75 -3.64 3.87 2.76
N THR A 76 -2.62 3.74 1.91
CA THR A 76 -1.28 3.30 2.33
C THR A 76 -0.54 4.37 3.13
N ILE A 77 -0.54 5.63 2.65
CA ILE A 77 0.27 6.69 3.28
C ILE A 77 -0.11 6.90 4.74
N PRO A 78 -1.39 7.14 5.11
CA PRO A 78 -1.74 7.29 6.51
C PRO A 78 -1.59 6.00 7.32
N SER A 79 -1.89 4.82 6.73
CA SER A 79 -1.73 3.53 7.39
C SER A 79 -0.28 3.19 7.75
N VAL A 80 0.69 3.83 7.10
CA VAL A 80 2.13 3.67 7.42
C VAL A 80 2.62 4.77 8.34
N ILE A 81 2.29 6.03 8.04
CA ILE A 81 2.82 7.19 8.78
C ILE A 81 2.26 7.22 10.20
N ILE A 82 0.95 7.03 10.38
CA ILE A 82 0.30 7.13 11.69
C ILE A 82 0.91 6.15 12.71
N PRO A 83 0.94 4.82 12.42
CA PRO A 83 1.51 3.87 13.37
C PRO A 83 3.01 4.09 13.62
N ILE A 84 3.79 4.50 12.63
CA ILE A 84 5.23 4.76 12.81
C ILE A 84 5.45 5.96 13.76
N LEU A 85 4.71 7.05 13.60
CA LEU A 85 4.84 8.21 14.47
C LEU A 85 4.45 7.89 15.92
N ILE A 86 3.34 7.18 16.11
CA ILE A 86 2.89 6.75 17.44
C ILE A 86 3.90 5.77 18.04
N ALA A 87 4.37 4.80 17.26
CA ALA A 87 5.34 3.82 17.71
C ALA A 87 6.69 4.44 18.07
N ALA A 88 7.15 5.45 17.32
CA ALA A 88 8.38 6.16 17.62
C ALA A 88 8.31 6.91 18.96
N ALA A 89 7.20 7.62 19.21
CA ALA A 89 6.96 8.30 20.48
C ALA A 89 6.86 7.30 21.65
N ALA A 90 6.12 6.19 21.47
CA ALA A 90 6.00 5.15 22.49
C ALA A 90 7.34 4.44 22.77
N ALA A 91 8.09 4.09 21.73
CA ALA A 91 9.40 3.45 21.85
C ALA A 91 10.41 4.35 22.54
N TYR A 92 10.41 5.65 22.24
CA TYR A 92 11.20 6.66 22.96
C TYR A 92 10.86 6.66 24.45
N GLY A 93 9.55 6.73 24.79
CA GLY A 93 9.09 6.68 26.17
C GLY A 93 9.52 5.41 26.90
N PHE A 94 9.38 4.26 26.25
CA PHE A 94 9.79 2.97 26.82
C PHE A 94 11.30 2.78 26.91
N ALA A 95 12.09 3.37 26.03
CA ALA A 95 13.56 3.24 26.09
C ALA A 95 14.20 4.19 27.10
N TRP A 96 13.79 5.46 27.12
CA TRP A 96 14.55 6.51 27.80
C TRP A 96 13.83 7.19 28.95
N MET A 97 12.49 7.16 28.99
CA MET A 97 11.76 7.79 30.09
C MET A 97 11.61 6.83 31.28
N VAL A 98 11.62 7.37 32.47
CA VAL A 98 11.36 6.64 33.72
C VAL A 98 9.97 7.01 34.23
N PHE A 99 9.05 6.04 34.20
CA PHE A 99 7.70 6.22 34.72
C PHE A 99 7.18 4.91 35.37
N PRO A 100 6.22 5.03 36.32
CA PRO A 100 5.67 3.85 36.97
C PRO A 100 4.93 2.97 35.97
N GLY A 101 5.12 1.66 36.09
CA GLY A 101 4.44 0.69 35.20
C GLY A 101 5.08 0.50 33.82
N ARG A 102 6.20 1.18 33.50
CA ARG A 102 6.87 1.09 32.19
C ARG A 102 7.05 -0.34 31.68
N LYS A 103 7.56 -1.22 32.55
CA LYS A 103 7.78 -2.63 32.20
C LYS A 103 6.47 -3.36 31.91
N PHE A 104 5.45 -3.10 32.72
CA PHE A 104 4.12 -3.71 32.55
C PHE A 104 3.51 -3.29 31.19
N PHE A 105 3.47 -2.00 30.90
CA PHE A 105 2.92 -1.50 29.63
C PHE A 105 3.70 -2.01 28.41
N PHE A 106 5.03 -2.01 28.48
CA PHE A 106 5.83 -2.56 27.38
C PHE A 106 5.56 -4.07 27.19
N THR A 107 5.54 -4.85 28.27
CA THR A 107 5.23 -6.28 28.18
C THR A 107 3.81 -6.52 27.64
N SER A 108 2.83 -5.72 28.04
CA SER A 108 1.46 -5.80 27.51
C SER A 108 1.41 -5.55 26.01
N VAL A 109 2.13 -4.54 25.51
CA VAL A 109 2.24 -4.26 24.07
C VAL A 109 2.86 -5.44 23.33
N VAL A 110 3.95 -6.01 23.87
CA VAL A 110 4.61 -7.18 23.25
C VAL A 110 3.68 -8.41 23.30
N ALA A 111 2.92 -8.59 24.36
CA ALA A 111 1.96 -9.69 24.48
C ALA A 111 0.85 -9.64 23.40
N LEU A 112 0.49 -8.46 22.91
CA LEU A 112 -0.47 -8.32 21.80
C LEU A 112 0.03 -8.93 20.49
N LEU A 113 1.35 -9.13 20.31
CA LEU A 113 1.90 -9.80 19.14
C LEU A 113 1.48 -11.29 19.05
N VAL A 114 1.11 -11.89 20.17
CA VAL A 114 0.67 -13.30 20.24
C VAL A 114 -0.79 -13.46 19.78
N VAL A 115 -1.56 -12.37 19.75
CA VAL A 115 -2.97 -12.43 19.35
C VAL A 115 -3.09 -12.70 17.85
N PRO A 116 -3.69 -13.82 17.42
CA PRO A 116 -3.85 -14.09 16.00
C PRO A 116 -4.78 -13.05 15.34
N LEU A 117 -4.29 -12.38 14.32
CA LEU A 117 -5.03 -11.35 13.59
C LEU A 117 -6.40 -11.83 13.11
N GLN A 118 -6.47 -13.07 12.63
CA GLN A 118 -7.69 -13.66 12.08
C GLN A 118 -8.83 -13.74 13.11
N ILE A 119 -8.50 -13.99 14.37
CA ILE A 119 -9.49 -14.06 15.46
C ILE A 119 -10.01 -12.65 15.80
N ALA A 120 -9.15 -11.65 15.74
CA ALA A 120 -9.51 -10.26 16.08
C ALA A 120 -10.33 -9.56 14.98
N LEU A 121 -10.23 -9.99 13.72
CA LEU A 121 -10.90 -9.30 12.59
C LEU A 121 -12.43 -9.29 12.72
N ILE A 122 -13.06 -10.41 13.10
CA ILE A 122 -14.54 -10.50 13.17
C ILE A 122 -15.11 -9.60 14.27
N PRO A 123 -14.60 -9.59 15.51
CA PRO A 123 -15.04 -8.66 16.53
C PRO A 123 -14.87 -7.19 16.12
N ILE A 124 -13.71 -6.83 15.58
CA ILE A 124 -13.43 -5.46 15.15
C ILE A 124 -14.39 -5.02 14.04
N LEU A 125 -14.67 -5.88 13.06
CA LEU A 125 -15.61 -5.56 11.99
C LEU A 125 -17.02 -5.30 12.56
N ARG A 126 -17.48 -6.09 13.51
CA ARG A 126 -18.76 -5.88 14.19
C ARG A 126 -18.81 -4.54 14.94
N ASP A 127 -17.74 -4.20 15.64
CA ASP A 127 -17.67 -2.94 16.37
C ASP A 127 -17.60 -1.74 15.41
N TYR A 128 -16.87 -1.86 14.31
CA TYR A 128 -16.83 -0.84 13.25
C TYR A 128 -18.19 -0.65 12.59
N GLN A 129 -18.98 -1.71 12.42
CA GLN A 129 -20.37 -1.60 11.93
C GLN A 129 -21.24 -0.79 12.88
N LYS A 130 -21.13 -1.04 14.22
CA LYS A 130 -21.93 -0.33 15.22
C LYS A 130 -21.63 1.17 15.27
N ILE A 131 -20.36 1.57 15.06
CA ILE A 131 -19.91 2.96 15.13
C ILE A 131 -19.81 3.64 13.77
N GLY A 132 -20.24 2.97 12.69
CA GLY A 132 -20.29 3.55 11.34
C GLY A 132 -18.93 3.72 10.66
N LEU A 133 -17.90 3.00 11.09
CA LEU A 133 -16.56 3.06 10.49
C LEU A 133 -16.33 2.07 9.35
N THR A 134 -17.25 1.13 9.13
CA THR A 134 -17.15 0.14 8.05
C THR A 134 -17.16 0.84 6.69
N GLY A 135 -16.22 0.47 5.81
CA GLY A 135 -16.10 1.05 4.47
C GLY A 135 -15.50 2.45 4.43
N SER A 136 -15.04 3.01 5.55
CA SER A 136 -14.40 4.32 5.61
C SER A 136 -12.86 4.22 5.58
N TYR A 137 -12.19 5.25 5.04
CA TYR A 137 -10.74 5.36 5.12
C TYR A 137 -10.24 5.43 6.57
N LEU A 138 -10.97 6.14 7.44
CA LEU A 138 -10.63 6.23 8.86
C LEU A 138 -10.63 4.85 9.52
N GLY A 139 -11.62 4.01 9.23
CA GLY A 139 -11.68 2.64 9.74
C GLY A 139 -10.46 1.82 9.33
N ILE A 140 -10.03 1.91 8.05
CA ILE A 140 -8.85 1.21 7.56
C ILE A 140 -7.58 1.74 8.25
N TRP A 141 -7.41 3.05 8.38
CA TRP A 141 -6.23 3.64 9.05
C TRP A 141 -6.13 3.23 10.51
N LEU A 142 -7.24 3.23 11.24
CA LEU A 142 -7.30 2.80 12.64
C LEU A 142 -6.99 1.31 12.78
N ALA A 143 -7.52 0.46 11.90
CA ALA A 143 -7.24 -0.97 11.92
C ALA A 143 -5.76 -1.25 11.67
N HIS A 144 -5.18 -0.67 10.62
CA HIS A 144 -3.75 -0.81 10.32
C HIS A 144 -2.87 -0.28 11.47
N THR A 145 -3.26 0.85 12.06
CA THR A 145 -2.56 1.40 13.23
C THR A 145 -2.62 0.42 14.40
N GLY A 146 -3.82 -0.02 14.78
CA GLY A 146 -3.99 -0.91 15.93
C GLY A 146 -3.21 -2.21 15.81
N PHE A 147 -3.25 -2.85 14.64
CA PHE A 147 -2.53 -4.09 14.40
C PHE A 147 -1.02 -3.90 14.19
N GLY A 148 -0.61 -2.78 13.61
CA GLY A 148 0.79 -2.50 13.32
C GLY A 148 1.59 -1.97 14.52
N LEU A 149 0.94 -1.34 15.50
CA LEU A 149 1.59 -0.70 16.64
C LEU A 149 2.47 -1.64 17.47
N PRO A 150 2.02 -2.85 17.89
CA PRO A 150 2.82 -3.70 18.78
C PRO A 150 4.17 -4.05 18.18
N LEU A 151 4.19 -4.47 16.92
CA LEU A 151 5.44 -4.83 16.22
C LEU A 151 6.33 -3.60 16.00
N SER A 152 5.74 -2.48 15.57
CA SER A 152 6.47 -1.25 15.31
C SER A 152 7.11 -0.70 16.59
N ILE A 153 6.39 -0.71 17.72
CA ILE A 153 6.92 -0.30 19.03
C ILE A 153 8.06 -1.22 19.43
N TYR A 154 7.90 -2.53 19.31
CA TYR A 154 8.92 -3.49 19.67
C TYR A 154 10.21 -3.31 18.87
N LEU A 155 10.10 -3.17 17.54
CA LEU A 155 11.27 -2.98 16.67
C LEU A 155 11.97 -1.64 16.94
N LEU A 156 11.21 -0.56 17.06
CA LEU A 156 11.76 0.77 17.34
C LEU A 156 12.36 0.85 18.74
N TYR A 157 11.73 0.25 19.75
CA TYR A 157 12.29 0.16 21.10
C TYR A 157 13.65 -0.54 21.12
N ASN A 158 13.76 -1.70 20.44
CA ASN A 158 15.03 -2.41 20.36
C ASN A 158 16.12 -1.53 19.69
N TYR A 159 15.79 -0.84 18.61
CA TYR A 159 16.72 0.06 17.94
C TYR A 159 17.10 1.25 18.80
N ILE A 160 16.14 1.99 19.35
CA ILE A 160 16.36 3.20 20.16
C ILE A 160 17.16 2.86 21.42
N SER A 161 16.94 1.69 22.03
CA SER A 161 17.69 1.25 23.21
C SER A 161 19.19 1.05 22.97
N THR A 162 19.62 0.90 21.72
CA THR A 162 21.04 0.76 21.36
C THR A 162 21.75 2.10 21.16
N ILE A 163 20.98 3.20 21.00
CA ILE A 163 21.54 4.52 20.74
C ILE A 163 22.06 5.13 22.04
N PRO A 164 23.31 5.62 22.09
CA PRO A 164 23.83 6.32 23.26
C PRO A 164 23.05 7.60 23.54
N ARG A 165 22.74 7.87 24.82
CA ARG A 165 22.01 9.08 25.22
C ARG A 165 22.75 10.38 24.86
N SER A 166 24.09 10.34 24.81
CA SER A 166 24.94 11.47 24.45
C SER A 166 24.71 12.04 23.04
N ILE A 167 23.96 11.34 22.18
CA ILE A 167 23.62 11.87 20.86
C ILE A 167 22.46 12.88 20.92
N PHE A 168 21.69 12.86 22.01
CA PHE A 168 20.49 13.68 22.20
C PHE A 168 20.66 14.77 23.29
N GLU A 169 21.81 14.79 23.95
CA GLU A 169 22.25 15.84 24.88
C GLU A 169 23.14 16.85 24.15
#